data_33b49ae5c327630291002ebb789adf90
#
_entry.id   33b49ae5c327630291002ebb789adf90
#
_cell.length_a   1.000
_cell.length_b   1.000
_cell.length_c   1.000
_cell.angle_alpha   90.00
_cell.angle_beta   90.00
_cell.angle_gamma   90.00
#
_symmetry.space_group_name_H-M   'P 1'
#
loop_
_entity.id
_entity.type
_entity.pdbx_description
1 polymer ?
#
loop_
_entity_poly.entity_id
_entity_poly.type
_entity_poly.pdbx_seq_one_letter_code
_entity_poly.pdbx_strand_id
1 'polypeptide(L)'
;MATLLVIMVLALVSVGIGSFQCDRAAERAAGQERAFMAGDAVVQLEIRNGSGIPGLAADLSLILGRAGATAALLANADHDRYQHSLLVNRRLDDASAHALAARLGGLPVLMEFDPAAAADAVLILGNDHDRIRTALLTTESVH
;
A
#
# COMPACT_ATOMS: atom_id res chain seq x y z
N MET A 1 -14.60 45.04 26.53
CA MET A 1 -13.51 44.22 27.13
C MET A 1 -13.85 42.71 27.11
N ALA A 2 -15.03 42.27 27.53
CA ALA A 2 -15.41 40.87 27.56
C ALA A 2 -15.48 40.15 26.19
N THR A 3 -15.94 40.86 25.15
CA THR A 3 -16.03 40.33 23.77
C THR A 3 -14.68 40.04 23.11
N LEU A 4 -13.67 40.84 23.42
CA LEU A 4 -12.32 40.67 22.86
C LEU A 4 -11.61 39.45 23.48
N LEU A 5 -11.88 39.15 24.71
CA LEU A 5 -11.33 38.00 25.45
C LEU A 5 -11.92 36.68 24.95
N VAL A 6 -13.22 36.65 24.58
CA VAL A 6 -13.89 35.49 24.01
C VAL A 6 -13.35 35.14 22.62
N ILE A 7 -13.09 36.16 21.79
CA ILE A 7 -12.53 35.94 20.44
C ILE A 7 -11.09 35.39 20.51
N MET A 8 -10.30 35.87 21.47
CA MET A 8 -8.94 35.40 21.69
C MET A 8 -8.89 33.93 22.17
N VAL A 9 -9.81 33.56 23.04
CA VAL A 9 -9.92 32.15 23.51
C VAL A 9 -10.38 31.21 22.40
N LEU A 10 -11.34 31.62 21.55
CA LEU A 10 -11.78 30.86 20.39
C LEU A 10 -10.66 30.67 19.36
N ALA A 11 -9.83 31.67 19.12
CA ALA A 11 -8.69 31.57 18.22
C ALA A 11 -7.61 30.60 18.73
N LEU A 12 -7.34 30.56 20.03
CA LEU A 12 -6.40 29.63 20.66
C LEU A 12 -6.89 28.20 20.62
N VAL A 13 -8.20 27.97 20.76
CA VAL A 13 -8.79 26.61 20.66
C VAL A 13 -8.70 26.08 19.23
N SER A 14 -8.89 26.94 18.22
CA SER A 14 -8.83 26.52 16.80
C SER A 14 -7.43 26.09 16.37
N VAL A 15 -6.38 26.74 16.87
CA VAL A 15 -4.98 26.38 16.57
C VAL A 15 -4.60 25.07 17.26
N GLY A 16 -5.10 24.81 18.49
CA GLY A 16 -4.80 23.59 19.25
C GLY A 16 -5.38 22.32 18.63
N ILE A 17 -6.57 22.38 18.02
CA ILE A 17 -7.24 21.22 17.43
C ILE A 17 -6.57 20.78 16.12
N GLY A 18 -6.09 21.70 15.31
CA GLY A 18 -5.39 21.41 14.04
C GLY A 18 -4.07 20.66 14.26
N SER A 19 -3.29 21.05 15.26
CA SER A 19 -2.01 20.44 15.58
C SER A 19 -2.15 19.01 16.09
N PHE A 20 -3.18 18.73 16.89
CA PHE A 20 -3.43 17.40 17.48
C PHE A 20 -3.86 16.34 16.46
N GLN A 21 -4.47 16.72 15.35
CA GLN A 21 -4.88 15.79 14.29
C GLN A 21 -3.71 15.44 13.37
N CYS A 22 -2.81 16.39 13.11
CA CYS A 22 -1.62 16.16 12.29
C CYS A 22 -0.64 15.19 12.97
N ASP A 23 -0.41 15.35 14.28
CA ASP A 23 0.49 14.49 15.04
C ASP A 23 0.01 13.05 15.09
N ARG A 24 -1.30 12.82 15.25
CA ARG A 24 -1.88 11.47 15.28
C ARG A 24 -1.81 10.76 13.92
N ALA A 25 -1.91 11.48 12.82
CA ALA A 25 -1.75 10.92 11.48
C ALA A 25 -0.29 10.50 11.24
N ALA A 26 0.66 11.32 11.63
CA ALA A 26 2.08 11.02 11.53
C ALA A 26 2.50 9.84 12.41
N GLU A 27 1.99 9.75 13.65
CA GLU A 27 2.24 8.61 14.54
C GLU A 27 1.66 7.29 13.99
N ARG A 28 0.47 7.33 13.37
CA ARG A 28 -0.14 6.15 12.74
C ARG A 28 0.67 5.68 11.53
N ALA A 29 1.10 6.59 10.67
CA ALA A 29 1.93 6.28 9.50
C ALA A 29 3.27 5.68 9.95
N ALA A 30 3.96 6.27 10.93
CA ALA A 30 5.20 5.74 11.47
C ALA A 30 5.03 4.37 12.16
N GLY A 31 3.88 4.15 12.81
CA GLY A 31 3.54 2.86 13.41
C GLY A 31 3.31 1.77 12.36
N GLN A 32 2.61 2.10 11.28
CA GLN A 32 2.33 1.19 10.16
C GLN A 32 3.61 0.81 9.41
N GLU A 33 4.49 1.78 9.14
CA GLU A 33 5.80 1.55 8.53
C GLU A 33 6.65 0.60 9.38
N ARG A 34 6.74 0.84 10.69
CA ARG A 34 7.48 -0.04 11.61
C ARG A 34 6.90 -1.44 11.66
N ALA A 35 5.57 -1.58 11.74
CA ALA A 35 4.90 -2.87 11.74
C ALA A 35 5.13 -3.64 10.44
N PHE A 36 5.08 -2.96 9.29
CA PHE A 36 5.36 -3.57 8.01
C PHE A 36 6.83 -3.99 7.88
N MET A 37 7.77 -3.14 8.30
CA MET A 37 9.21 -3.46 8.30
C MET A 37 9.58 -4.56 9.29
N ALA A 38 8.87 -4.67 10.40
CA ALA A 38 9.03 -5.75 11.38
C ALA A 38 8.38 -7.08 10.94
N GLY A 39 7.58 -7.08 9.86
CA GLY A 39 6.85 -8.26 9.41
C GLY A 39 5.55 -8.54 10.19
N ASP A 40 5.15 -7.64 11.08
CA ASP A 40 3.96 -7.81 11.93
C ASP A 40 2.65 -7.36 11.22
N ALA A 41 2.77 -6.52 10.19
CA ALA A 41 1.63 -6.06 9.40
C ALA A 41 1.56 -6.77 8.05
N VAL A 42 0.42 -7.38 7.76
CA VAL A 42 0.14 -8.02 6.48
C VAL A 42 -0.65 -7.07 5.60
N VAL A 43 -0.09 -6.72 4.43
CA VAL A 43 -0.74 -5.82 3.47
C VAL A 43 -1.82 -6.56 2.69
N GLN A 44 -3.02 -5.96 2.61
CA GLN A 44 -4.14 -6.49 1.83
C GLN A 44 -4.06 -5.98 0.39
N LEU A 45 -3.90 -6.90 -0.56
CA LEU A 45 -3.79 -6.57 -1.99
C LEU A 45 -5.03 -6.98 -2.78
N GLU A 46 -5.50 -6.10 -3.64
CA GLU A 46 -6.30 -6.49 -4.80
C GLU A 46 -5.34 -6.83 -5.93
N ILE A 47 -5.44 -8.04 -6.50
CA ILE A 47 -4.61 -8.46 -7.63
C ILE A 47 -5.44 -8.41 -8.89
N ARG A 48 -4.99 -7.63 -9.87
CA ARG A 48 -5.61 -7.53 -11.19
C ARG A 48 -4.73 -8.15 -12.26
N ASN A 49 -5.26 -9.16 -12.94
CA ASN A 49 -4.56 -9.80 -14.05
C ASN A 49 -4.68 -8.95 -15.33
N GLY A 50 -3.60 -8.33 -15.74
CA GLY A 50 -3.49 -7.55 -16.97
C GLY A 50 -2.55 -8.18 -18.02
N SER A 51 -2.09 -9.42 -17.79
CA SER A 51 -1.22 -10.15 -18.72
C SER A 51 -1.98 -11.01 -19.73
N GLY A 52 -3.27 -11.23 -19.53
CA GLY A 52 -4.06 -12.16 -20.35
C GLY A 52 -3.81 -13.65 -20.08
N ILE A 53 -2.92 -14.01 -19.14
CA ILE A 53 -2.63 -15.39 -18.78
C ILE A 53 -3.67 -15.89 -17.77
N PRO A 54 -4.49 -16.90 -18.10
CA PRO A 54 -5.50 -17.41 -17.17
C PRO A 54 -4.89 -17.95 -15.89
N GLY A 55 -5.47 -17.65 -14.73
CA GLY A 55 -5.04 -18.17 -13.44
C GLY A 55 -3.84 -17.49 -12.80
N LEU A 56 -3.12 -16.60 -13.49
CA LEU A 56 -1.89 -15.98 -13.01
C LEU A 56 -2.06 -15.25 -11.67
N ALA A 57 -3.15 -14.51 -11.48
CA ALA A 57 -3.42 -13.81 -10.23
C ALA A 57 -3.60 -14.79 -9.05
N ALA A 58 -4.26 -15.92 -9.28
CA ALA A 58 -4.44 -16.97 -8.29
C ALA A 58 -3.11 -17.64 -7.93
N ASP A 59 -2.29 -17.98 -8.92
CA ASP A 59 -0.98 -18.60 -8.71
C ASP A 59 -0.05 -17.69 -7.89
N LEU A 60 0.01 -16.41 -8.22
CA LEU A 60 0.83 -15.44 -7.47
C LEU A 60 0.29 -15.18 -6.07
N SER A 61 -1.02 -15.23 -5.87
CA SER A 61 -1.61 -15.04 -4.53
C SER A 61 -1.10 -16.05 -3.49
N LEU A 62 -0.74 -17.26 -3.91
CA LEU A 62 -0.24 -18.33 -3.04
C LEU A 62 1.14 -18.02 -2.46
N ILE A 63 1.93 -17.19 -3.11
CA ILE A 63 3.32 -16.88 -2.70
C ILE A 63 3.51 -15.46 -2.18
N LEU A 64 2.45 -14.63 -2.18
CA LEU A 64 2.52 -13.23 -1.72
C LEU A 64 2.89 -13.08 -0.24
N GLY A 65 2.60 -14.08 0.58
CA GLY A 65 2.98 -14.08 2.00
C GLY A 65 4.48 -13.85 2.23
N ARG A 66 5.33 -14.20 1.26
CA ARG A 66 6.78 -13.96 1.30
C ARG A 66 7.16 -12.47 1.20
N ALA A 67 6.28 -11.66 0.62
CA ALA A 67 6.43 -10.21 0.60
C ALA A 67 5.76 -9.50 1.79
N GLY A 68 5.12 -10.23 2.70
CA GLY A 68 4.31 -9.65 3.78
C GLY A 68 2.95 -9.14 3.29
N ALA A 69 2.41 -9.76 2.24
CA ALA A 69 1.12 -9.38 1.67
C ALA A 69 0.19 -10.59 1.50
N THR A 70 -1.10 -10.33 1.42
CA THR A 70 -2.12 -11.34 1.11
C THR A 70 -3.11 -10.79 0.09
N ALA A 71 -3.71 -11.68 -0.72
CA ALA A 71 -4.73 -11.29 -1.67
C ALA A 71 -6.09 -11.16 -0.97
N ALA A 72 -6.63 -9.94 -0.96
CA ALA A 72 -7.99 -9.67 -0.50
C ALA A 72 -9.02 -9.85 -1.61
N LEU A 73 -8.61 -9.58 -2.87
CA LEU A 73 -9.46 -9.72 -4.04
C LEU A 73 -8.62 -10.11 -5.26
N LEU A 74 -9.16 -11.01 -6.09
CA LEU A 74 -8.62 -11.36 -7.39
C LEU A 74 -9.59 -10.91 -8.48
N ALA A 75 -9.09 -10.15 -9.46
CA ALA A 75 -9.88 -9.63 -10.56
C ALA A 75 -9.06 -9.63 -11.86
N ASN A 76 -9.72 -9.39 -12.98
CA ASN A 76 -9.04 -9.01 -14.20
C ASN A 76 -8.84 -7.50 -14.25
N ALA A 77 -7.76 -7.06 -14.88
CA ALA A 77 -7.58 -5.65 -15.19
C ALA A 77 -8.59 -5.23 -16.29
N ASP A 78 -8.70 -3.94 -16.52
CA ASP A 78 -9.56 -3.35 -17.56
C ASP A 78 -9.16 -3.77 -18.99
N HIS A 79 -7.91 -4.23 -19.17
CA HIS A 79 -7.45 -4.88 -20.39
C HIS A 79 -6.31 -5.89 -20.08
N ASP A 80 -5.99 -6.75 -21.05
CA ASP A 80 -5.01 -7.85 -20.97
C ASP A 80 -3.67 -7.54 -21.66
N ARG A 81 -3.31 -6.27 -21.79
CA ARG A 81 -2.13 -5.81 -22.56
C ARG A 81 -1.17 -4.97 -21.72
N TYR A 82 -1.17 -5.15 -20.42
CA TYR A 82 -0.18 -4.50 -19.58
C TYR A 82 1.20 -5.10 -19.83
N GLN A 83 2.14 -4.27 -20.31
CA GLN A 83 3.51 -4.70 -20.55
C GLN A 83 4.28 -4.85 -19.25
N HIS A 84 4.00 -3.98 -18.28
CA HIS A 84 4.69 -3.93 -17.00
C HIS A 84 3.70 -4.05 -15.84
N SER A 85 4.13 -4.82 -14.84
CA SER A 85 3.44 -4.89 -13.57
C SER A 85 3.68 -3.61 -12.79
N LEU A 86 2.69 -3.18 -12.01
CA LEU A 86 2.78 -1.98 -11.18
C LEU A 86 1.97 -2.13 -9.89
N LEU A 87 2.36 -1.38 -8.87
CA LEU A 87 1.66 -1.28 -7.60
C LEU A 87 0.95 0.06 -7.51
N VAL A 88 -0.38 0.05 -7.34
CA VAL A 88 -1.17 1.26 -7.10
C VAL A 88 -1.44 1.35 -5.61
N ASN A 89 -0.81 2.31 -4.94
CA ASN A 89 -1.00 2.55 -3.52
C ASN A 89 -2.33 3.26 -3.28
N ARG A 90 -3.15 2.71 -2.39
CA ARG A 90 -4.44 3.27 -1.98
C ARG A 90 -4.43 3.83 -0.56
N ARG A 91 -3.79 3.13 0.39
CA ARG A 91 -3.89 3.44 1.81
C ARG A 91 -2.59 3.33 2.59
N LEU A 92 -1.53 2.74 2.01
CA LEU A 92 -0.24 2.62 2.67
C LEU A 92 0.44 3.99 2.75
N ASP A 93 1.27 4.16 3.77
CA ASP A 93 2.27 5.24 3.76
C ASP A 93 3.30 5.00 2.64
N ASP A 94 3.99 6.06 2.26
CA ASP A 94 4.90 6.07 1.12
C ASP A 94 6.05 5.06 1.28
N ALA A 95 6.65 4.97 2.46
CA ALA A 95 7.74 4.06 2.75
C ALA A 95 7.30 2.59 2.67
N SER A 96 6.14 2.24 3.24
CA SER A 96 5.56 0.89 3.16
C SER A 96 5.22 0.49 1.73
N ALA A 97 4.66 1.41 0.93
CA ALA A 97 4.35 1.15 -0.48
C ALA A 97 5.61 0.85 -1.29
N HIS A 98 6.67 1.65 -1.13
CA HIS A 98 7.95 1.43 -1.81
C HIS A 98 8.67 0.16 -1.32
N ALA A 99 8.63 -0.13 -0.01
CA ALA A 99 9.20 -1.35 0.54
C ALA A 99 8.52 -2.61 0.00
N LEU A 100 7.18 -2.59 -0.10
CA LEU A 100 6.41 -3.67 -0.72
C LEU A 100 6.77 -3.83 -2.20
N ALA A 101 6.81 -2.73 -2.95
CA ALA A 101 7.19 -2.74 -4.36
C ALA A 101 8.60 -3.32 -4.59
N ALA A 102 9.55 -3.00 -3.71
CA ALA A 102 10.90 -3.56 -3.75
C ALA A 102 10.88 -5.09 -3.54
N ARG A 103 10.12 -5.59 -2.56
CA ARG A 103 9.95 -7.03 -2.31
C ARG A 103 9.27 -7.77 -3.46
N LEU A 104 8.42 -7.09 -4.21
CA LEU A 104 7.76 -7.60 -5.41
C LEU A 104 8.63 -7.49 -6.68
N GLY A 105 9.93 -7.26 -6.54
CA GLY A 105 10.87 -7.20 -7.66
C GLY A 105 11.14 -5.79 -8.17
N GLY A 106 10.88 -4.75 -7.35
CA GLY A 106 11.15 -3.35 -7.69
C GLY A 106 10.13 -2.78 -8.68
N LEU A 107 8.85 -2.96 -8.39
CA LEU A 107 7.77 -2.45 -9.23
C LEU A 107 7.68 -0.92 -9.17
N PRO A 108 7.21 -0.26 -10.24
CA PRO A 108 6.80 1.13 -10.17
C PRO A 108 5.59 1.28 -9.22
N VAL A 109 5.59 2.35 -8.44
CA VAL A 109 4.48 2.68 -7.53
C VAL A 109 3.72 3.88 -8.08
N LEU A 110 2.42 3.71 -8.27
CA LEU A 110 1.49 4.80 -8.56
C LEU A 110 0.74 5.16 -7.27
N MET A 111 0.74 6.43 -6.93
CA MET A 111 0.02 6.92 -5.75
C MET A 111 -1.39 7.36 -6.15
N GLU A 112 -2.40 6.64 -5.68
CA GLU A 112 -3.81 6.93 -5.90
C GLU A 112 -4.56 6.77 -4.59
N PHE A 113 -4.35 7.73 -3.69
CA PHE A 113 -4.84 7.63 -2.31
C PHE A 113 -6.37 7.61 -2.24
N ASP A 114 -6.91 6.54 -1.68
CA ASP A 114 -8.33 6.35 -1.42
C ASP A 114 -8.53 5.70 -0.04
N PRO A 115 -8.86 6.48 1.00
CA PRO A 115 -9.04 5.95 2.36
C PRO A 115 -10.25 5.01 2.49
N ALA A 116 -11.18 5.03 1.52
CA ALA A 116 -12.34 4.15 1.48
C ALA A 116 -12.08 2.83 0.71
N ALA A 117 -10.90 2.66 0.10
CA ALA A 117 -10.55 1.46 -0.63
C ALA A 117 -10.63 0.20 0.28
N ALA A 118 -11.13 -0.89 -0.27
CA ALA A 118 -11.23 -2.17 0.44
C ALA A 118 -9.86 -2.85 0.64
N ALA A 119 -8.90 -2.59 -0.24
CA ALA A 119 -7.53 -3.09 -0.17
C ALA A 119 -6.55 -1.94 0.09
N ASP A 120 -5.39 -2.26 0.66
CA ASP A 120 -4.34 -1.27 0.93
C ASP A 120 -3.64 -0.81 -0.34
N ALA A 121 -3.50 -1.71 -1.31
CA ALA A 121 -2.95 -1.42 -2.63
C ALA A 121 -3.51 -2.38 -3.69
N VAL A 122 -3.35 -2.01 -4.96
CA VAL A 122 -3.71 -2.84 -6.11
C VAL A 122 -2.43 -3.25 -6.83
N LEU A 123 -2.23 -4.55 -7.01
CA LEU A 123 -1.16 -5.12 -7.83
C LEU A 123 -1.72 -5.45 -9.22
N ILE A 124 -1.28 -4.72 -10.23
CA ILE A 124 -1.62 -5.02 -11.63
C ILE A 124 -0.49 -5.84 -12.23
N LEU A 125 -0.83 -7.03 -12.74
CA LEU A 125 0.12 -7.95 -13.35
C LEU A 125 0.23 -7.69 -14.85
N GLY A 126 1.44 -7.44 -15.31
CA GLY A 126 1.77 -7.30 -16.72
C GLY A 126 2.51 -8.53 -17.28
N ASN A 127 3.03 -8.39 -18.48
CA ASN A 127 3.79 -9.45 -19.17
C ASN A 127 5.13 -9.77 -18.46
N ASP A 128 5.62 -8.86 -17.62
CA ASP A 128 6.85 -9.01 -16.83
C ASP A 128 6.63 -9.66 -15.45
N HIS A 129 5.49 -10.34 -15.25
CA HIS A 129 5.10 -10.97 -13.98
C HIS A 129 6.12 -11.98 -13.44
N ASP A 130 6.94 -12.60 -14.29
CA ASP A 130 8.02 -13.50 -13.87
C ASP A 130 9.03 -12.82 -12.96
N ARG A 131 9.20 -11.50 -13.08
CA ARG A 131 10.02 -10.70 -12.20
C ARG A 131 9.53 -10.75 -10.75
N ILE A 132 8.21 -10.67 -10.55
CA ILE A 132 7.59 -10.77 -9.22
C ILE A 132 7.78 -12.19 -8.67
N ARG A 133 7.51 -13.20 -9.48
CA ARG A 133 7.69 -14.61 -9.09
C ARG A 133 9.13 -14.88 -8.66
N THR A 134 10.10 -14.44 -9.45
CA THR A 134 11.53 -14.61 -9.16
C THR A 134 11.89 -13.93 -7.85
N ALA A 135 11.47 -12.67 -7.64
CA ALA A 135 11.75 -11.92 -6.41
C ALA A 135 11.22 -12.65 -5.17
N LEU A 136 9.96 -13.12 -5.22
CA LEU A 136 9.32 -13.84 -4.12
C LEU A 136 9.97 -15.20 -3.82
N LEU A 137 10.47 -15.90 -4.83
CA LEU A 137 11.13 -17.18 -4.65
C LEU A 137 12.59 -17.06 -4.17
N THR A 138 13.27 -15.96 -4.52
CA THR A 138 14.67 -15.72 -4.13
C THR A 138 14.79 -15.26 -2.67
N THR A 139 13.76 -14.70 -2.09
CA THR A 139 13.77 -14.23 -0.69
C THR A 139 14.02 -15.36 0.34
N GLU A 140 13.91 -16.61 -0.01
CA GLU A 140 14.19 -17.77 0.87
C GLU A 140 15.68 -18.09 1.05
N SER A 141 16.60 -17.50 0.28
CA SER A 141 18.02 -17.93 0.27
C SER A 141 18.90 -17.22 1.28
N VAL A 142 18.34 -16.40 2.19
CA VAL A 142 19.11 -15.64 3.20
C VAL A 142 18.67 -16.02 4.60
N HIS A 143 18.98 -17.25 4.99
CA HIS A 143 19.00 -17.67 6.42
C HIS A 143 20.18 -18.62 6.65
#